data_fb2fe92dafe27a2f1b75feacb7373e32
#
_entry.id   fb2fe92dafe27a2f1b75feacb7373e32
#
_cell.length_a   1.000
_cell.length_b   1.000
_cell.length_c   1.000
_cell.angle_alpha   90.00
_cell.angle_beta   90.00
_cell.angle_gamma   90.00
#
_symmetry.space_group_name_H-M   'P 1'
#
loop_
_entity.id
_entity.type
_entity.pdbx_description
1 polymer ?
#
loop_
_entity_poly.entity_id
_entity_poly.type
_entity_poly.pdbx_seq_one_letter_code
_entity_poly.pdbx_strand_id
1 'polypeptide(L)'
;GWFGIGDRVQNLHALSRPDPILDGLKAQVDRACRNAGFQPEPRTFKPHITLARARAIRLDAVQPWLADNMDFRLNMGDVEAFHMISSHPSGAGRAYRLEASYPLSQLWA
;
A
#
# COMPACT_ATOMS: atom_id res chain seq x y z
N GLY A 1 6.23 9.82 -1.15
CA GLY A 1 5.07 10.48 -0.56
C GLY A 1 4.90 10.20 0.92
N TRP A 2 3.85 10.70 1.48
CA TRP A 2 3.55 10.51 2.89
C TRP A 2 2.05 10.49 3.14
N PHE A 3 1.65 9.81 4.22
CA PHE A 3 0.30 9.84 4.75
C PHE A 3 0.33 10.39 6.18
N GLY A 4 -0.72 11.08 6.56
CA GLY A 4 -0.85 11.63 7.90
C GLY A 4 -2.11 12.48 8.02
N ILE A 5 -2.17 13.27 9.09
CA ILE A 5 -3.28 14.16 9.40
C ILE A 5 -2.74 15.58 9.55
N GLY A 6 -3.27 16.52 8.76
CA GLY A 6 -2.79 17.89 8.76
C GLY A 6 -1.32 17.96 8.35
N ASP A 7 -0.48 18.55 9.21
CA ASP A 7 0.97 18.63 9.01
C ASP A 7 1.75 17.55 9.78
N ARG A 8 1.06 16.49 10.25
CA ARG A 8 1.67 15.41 11.02
C ARG A 8 1.80 14.15 10.18
N VAL A 9 3.04 13.74 9.96
CA VAL A 9 3.38 12.59 9.12
C VAL A 9 3.34 11.31 9.97
N GLN A 10 2.64 10.30 9.47
CA GLN A 10 2.56 8.98 10.09
C GLN A 10 3.20 7.89 9.25
N ASN A 11 3.40 8.14 7.96
CA ASN A 11 3.89 7.17 7.02
C ASN A 11 4.68 7.86 5.91
N LEU A 12 5.88 7.35 5.63
CA LEU A 12 6.66 7.70 4.44
C LEU A 12 6.66 6.49 3.52
N HIS A 13 6.44 6.70 2.24
CA HIS A 13 6.27 5.60 1.29
C HIS A 13 6.77 5.94 -0.10
N ALA A 14 7.04 4.88 -0.89
CA ALA A 14 7.23 4.98 -2.32
C ALA A 14 5.88 4.72 -3.01
N LEU A 15 5.45 5.63 -3.86
CA LEU A 15 4.21 5.49 -4.63
C LEU A 15 4.47 4.68 -5.89
N SER A 16 3.50 3.84 -6.25
CA SER A 16 3.46 3.23 -7.56
C SER A 16 3.08 4.27 -8.62
N ARG A 17 3.57 4.10 -9.83
CA ARG A 17 3.04 4.83 -10.99
C ARG A 17 1.57 4.44 -11.19
N PRO A 18 0.76 5.33 -11.79
CA PRO A 18 -0.58 4.96 -12.22
C PRO A 18 -0.51 3.72 -13.13
N ASP A 19 -1.31 2.70 -12.78
CA ASP A 19 -1.32 1.43 -13.49
C ASP A 19 -2.77 0.93 -13.60
N PRO A 20 -3.37 1.01 -14.80
CA PRO A 20 -4.75 0.54 -15.00
C PRO A 20 -4.95 -0.94 -14.69
N ILE A 21 -3.92 -1.77 -14.87
CA ILE A 21 -3.99 -3.20 -14.56
C ILE A 21 -4.10 -3.41 -13.05
N LEU A 22 -3.31 -2.68 -12.29
CA LEU A 22 -3.37 -2.73 -10.82
C LEU A 22 -4.71 -2.19 -10.30
N ASP A 23 -5.20 -1.10 -10.88
CA ASP A 23 -6.52 -0.56 -10.54
C ASP A 23 -7.64 -1.56 -10.85
N GLY A 24 -7.53 -2.28 -11.96
CA GLY A 24 -8.46 -3.34 -12.33
C GLY A 24 -8.44 -4.51 -11.35
N LEU A 25 -7.26 -4.92 -10.90
CA LEU A 25 -7.11 -5.94 -9.87
C LEU A 25 -7.76 -5.50 -8.55
N LYS A 26 -7.52 -4.26 -8.13
CA LYS A 26 -8.13 -3.69 -6.92
C LYS A 26 -9.66 -3.74 -7.02
N ALA A 27 -10.22 -3.38 -8.17
CA ALA A 27 -11.67 -3.41 -8.39
C ALA A 27 -12.22 -4.84 -8.28
N GLN A 28 -11.52 -5.83 -8.80
CA GLN A 28 -11.92 -7.24 -8.69
C GLN A 28 -11.87 -7.73 -7.25
N VAL A 29 -10.83 -7.37 -6.51
CA VAL A 29 -10.71 -7.72 -5.08
C VAL A 29 -11.83 -7.07 -4.28
N ASP A 30 -12.14 -5.81 -4.53
CA ASP A 30 -13.24 -5.11 -3.85
C ASP A 30 -14.59 -5.79 -4.13
N ARG A 31 -14.81 -6.22 -5.36
CA ARG A 31 -16.04 -6.95 -5.73
C ARG A 31 -16.13 -8.28 -4.99
N ALA A 32 -15.05 -9.03 -4.93
CA ALA A 32 -15.01 -10.29 -4.20
C ALA A 32 -15.29 -10.08 -2.70
N CYS A 33 -14.75 -9.03 -2.12
CA CYS A 33 -14.98 -8.68 -0.72
C CYS A 33 -16.45 -8.30 -0.47
N ARG A 34 -17.07 -7.52 -1.37
CA ARG A 34 -18.50 -7.19 -1.26
C ARG A 34 -19.35 -8.43 -1.34
N ASN A 35 -19.06 -9.34 -2.26
CA ASN A 35 -19.80 -10.59 -2.42
C ASN A 35 -19.67 -11.48 -1.18
N ALA A 36 -18.57 -11.37 -0.44
CA ALA A 36 -18.36 -12.09 0.81
C ALA A 36 -18.96 -11.37 2.05
N GLY A 37 -19.58 -10.21 1.87
CA GLY A 37 -20.22 -9.47 2.95
C GLY A 37 -19.37 -8.39 3.60
N PHE A 38 -18.21 -8.08 3.04
CA PHE A 38 -17.34 -7.03 3.55
C PHE A 38 -17.53 -5.72 2.78
N GLN A 39 -17.31 -4.61 3.47
CA GLN A 39 -17.27 -3.31 2.80
C GLN A 39 -15.82 -2.94 2.47
N PRO A 40 -15.51 -2.65 1.20
CA PRO A 40 -14.19 -2.16 0.84
C PRO A 40 -13.89 -0.81 1.48
N GLU A 41 -12.60 -0.51 1.62
CA GLU A 41 -12.11 0.77 2.09
C GLU A 41 -12.63 1.90 1.18
N PRO A 42 -13.32 2.94 1.71
CA PRO A 42 -13.88 4.01 0.89
C PRO A 42 -12.84 4.99 0.37
N ARG A 43 -11.59 4.95 0.86
CA ARG A 43 -10.55 5.89 0.44
C ARG A 43 -10.10 5.59 -0.98
N THR A 44 -9.60 6.61 -1.65
CA THR A 44 -8.95 6.46 -2.95
C THR A 44 -7.78 5.50 -2.82
N PHE A 45 -7.73 4.51 -3.71
CA PHE A 45 -6.63 3.55 -3.76
C PHE A 45 -5.33 4.23 -4.20
N LYS A 46 -4.32 4.19 -3.36
CA LYS A 46 -2.98 4.71 -3.64
C LYS A 46 -1.97 3.60 -3.41
N PRO A 47 -1.65 2.81 -4.45
CA PRO A 47 -0.68 1.73 -4.32
C PRO A 47 0.66 2.29 -3.85
N HIS A 48 1.23 1.70 -2.81
CA HIS A 48 2.44 2.22 -2.21
C HIS A 48 3.20 1.14 -1.45
N ILE A 49 4.47 1.41 -1.21
CA ILE A 49 5.31 0.60 -0.34
C ILE A 49 5.74 1.48 0.82
N THR A 50 5.32 1.12 2.03
CA THR A 50 5.70 1.85 3.23
C THR A 50 7.19 1.65 3.51
N LEU A 51 7.90 2.77 3.64
CA LEU A 51 9.33 2.78 3.95
C LEU A 51 9.60 3.06 5.42
N ALA A 52 8.77 3.88 6.04
CA ALA A 52 8.92 4.22 7.46
C ALA A 52 7.57 4.61 8.06
N ARG A 53 7.38 4.28 9.32
CA ARG A 53 6.24 4.72 10.12
C ARG A 53 6.71 5.67 11.19
N ALA A 54 5.89 6.65 11.52
CA ALA A 54 6.21 7.68 12.50
C ALA A 54 5.00 7.94 13.39
N ARG A 55 5.27 8.53 14.56
CA ARG A 55 4.22 8.96 15.49
C ARG A 55 3.98 10.46 15.32
N ALA A 56 3.25 10.83 14.26
CA ALA A 56 2.83 12.21 14.02
C ALA A 56 3.99 13.20 14.03
N ILE A 57 5.03 12.92 13.28
CA ILE A 57 6.19 13.82 13.11
C ILE A 57 5.75 15.01 12.25
N ARG A 58 6.23 16.20 12.58
CA ARG A 58 5.93 17.41 11.80
C ARG A 58 6.45 17.26 10.37
N LEU A 59 5.64 17.69 9.42
CA LEU A 59 5.99 17.64 7.99
C LEU A 59 7.30 18.37 7.71
N ASP A 60 7.52 19.52 8.35
CA ASP A 60 8.75 20.29 8.13
C ASP A 60 10.02 19.54 8.55
N ALA A 61 9.91 18.60 9.48
CA ALA A 61 11.06 17.79 9.88
C ALA A 61 11.49 16.76 8.82
N VAL A 62 10.57 16.32 7.96
CA VAL A 62 10.86 15.32 6.91
C VAL A 62 10.90 15.94 5.52
N GLN A 63 10.57 17.22 5.38
CA GLN A 63 10.52 17.91 4.10
C GLN A 63 11.86 17.85 3.34
N PRO A 64 13.03 18.05 3.96
CA PRO A 64 14.31 17.93 3.25
C PRO A 64 14.52 16.53 2.66
N TRP A 65 14.15 15.48 3.40
CA TRP A 65 14.27 14.12 2.90
C TRP A 65 13.33 13.87 1.73
N LEU A 66 12.09 14.36 1.80
CA LEU A 66 11.14 14.25 0.69
C LEU A 66 11.67 14.95 -0.57
N ALA A 67 12.20 16.15 -0.40
CA ALA A 67 12.76 16.92 -1.53
C ALA A 67 13.96 16.19 -2.16
N ASP A 68 14.85 15.65 -1.34
CA ASP A 68 16.05 14.95 -1.81
C ASP A 68 15.72 13.66 -2.57
N ASN A 69 14.58 13.08 -2.31
CA ASN A 69 14.17 11.77 -2.86
C ASN A 69 13.01 11.85 -3.85
N MET A 70 12.61 13.04 -4.29
CA MET A 70 11.45 13.16 -5.18
C MET A 70 11.70 12.58 -6.57
N ASP A 71 12.95 12.43 -6.98
CA ASP A 71 13.32 11.80 -8.25
C ASP A 71 13.60 10.31 -8.14
N PHE A 72 13.39 9.72 -6.96
CA PHE A 72 13.62 8.30 -6.75
C PHE A 72 12.73 7.48 -7.70
N ARG A 73 13.37 6.51 -8.36
CA ARG A 73 12.70 5.57 -9.27
C ARG A 73 13.27 4.18 -9.05
N LEU A 74 12.37 3.20 -8.99
CA LEU A 74 12.76 1.81 -8.87
C LEU A 74 11.84 0.96 -9.73
N ASN A 75 12.43 0.13 -10.58
CA ASN A 75 11.69 -0.89 -11.30
C ASN A 75 11.72 -2.18 -10.46
N MET A 76 10.55 -2.60 -9.99
CA MET A 76 10.43 -3.81 -9.15
C MET A 76 10.17 -5.08 -9.97
N GLY A 77 10.16 -4.97 -11.31
CA GLY A 77 9.85 -6.09 -12.17
C GLY A 77 8.36 -6.42 -12.20
N ASP A 78 8.05 -7.61 -12.68
CA ASP A 78 6.67 -8.07 -12.79
C ASP A 78 6.16 -8.61 -11.47
N VAL A 79 4.90 -8.34 -11.17
CA VAL A 79 4.22 -8.91 -10.00
C VAL A 79 3.56 -10.22 -10.43
N GLU A 80 3.91 -11.30 -9.73
CA GLU A 80 3.47 -12.66 -10.08
C GLU A 80 2.28 -13.13 -9.26
N ALA A 81 2.00 -12.50 -8.12
CA ALA A 81 0.94 -12.91 -7.22
C ALA A 81 0.52 -11.77 -6.32
N PHE A 82 -0.67 -11.88 -5.76
CA PHE A 82 -1.07 -11.06 -4.63
C PHE A 82 -1.50 -11.96 -3.46
N HIS A 83 -1.55 -11.38 -2.27
CA HIS A 83 -1.72 -12.16 -1.05
C HIS A 83 -2.81 -11.56 -0.17
N MET A 84 -3.52 -12.44 0.53
CA MET A 84 -4.37 -12.05 1.63
C MET A 84 -3.59 -12.22 2.93
N ILE A 85 -3.45 -11.14 3.68
CA ILE A 85 -2.65 -11.11 4.90
C ILE A 85 -3.53 -10.59 6.03
N SER A 86 -3.54 -11.32 7.15
CA SER A 86 -4.19 -10.87 8.37
C SER A 86 -3.18 -10.17 9.27
N SER A 87 -3.66 -9.20 10.05
CA SER A 87 -2.85 -8.42 10.97
C SER A 87 -3.31 -8.68 12.38
N HIS A 88 -2.37 -9.04 13.28
CA HIS A 88 -2.65 -9.40 14.64
C HIS A 88 -1.84 -8.55 15.62
N PRO A 89 -2.39 -8.15 16.78
CA PRO A 89 -1.60 -7.52 17.80
C PRO A 89 -0.46 -8.42 18.25
N SER A 90 0.75 -7.86 18.42
CA SER A 90 1.92 -8.60 18.86
C SER A 90 2.89 -7.65 19.57
N GLY A 91 3.06 -7.80 20.88
CA GLY A 91 3.91 -6.90 21.64
C GLY A 91 3.49 -5.44 21.49
N ALA A 92 4.44 -4.57 21.17
CA ALA A 92 4.19 -3.14 20.92
C ALA A 92 3.79 -2.85 19.47
N GLY A 93 3.70 -3.86 18.60
CA GLY A 93 3.40 -3.71 17.19
C GLY A 93 2.38 -4.73 16.73
N ARG A 94 2.53 -5.15 15.47
CA ARG A 94 1.63 -6.10 14.83
C ARG A 94 2.43 -7.21 14.15
N ALA A 95 1.89 -8.43 14.19
CA ALA A 95 2.37 -9.56 13.41
C ALA A 95 1.44 -9.78 12.23
N TYR A 96 2.01 -10.14 11.09
CA TYR A 96 1.27 -10.41 9.86
C TYR A 96 1.33 -11.88 9.53
N ARG A 97 0.20 -12.44 9.12
CA ARG A 97 0.10 -13.84 8.74
C ARG A 97 -0.41 -13.94 7.30
N LEU A 98 0.29 -14.72 6.49
CA LEU A 98 -0.18 -15.05 5.15
C LEU A 98 -1.34 -16.03 5.25
N GLU A 99 -2.51 -15.61 4.78
CA GLU A 99 -3.71 -16.46 4.80
C GLU A 99 -3.91 -17.17 3.46
N ALA A 100 -3.66 -16.50 2.34
CA ALA A 100 -3.81 -17.07 1.01
C ALA A 100 -2.93 -16.34 0.00
N SER A 101 -2.51 -17.06 -1.03
CA SER A 101 -1.77 -16.51 -2.17
C SER A 101 -2.54 -16.76 -3.44
N TYR A 102 -2.59 -15.76 -4.30
CA TYR A 102 -3.33 -15.81 -5.55
C TYR A 102 -2.36 -15.49 -6.69
N PRO A 103 -1.90 -16.50 -7.44
CA PRO A 103 -1.00 -16.26 -8.56
C PRO A 103 -1.75 -15.50 -9.66
N LEU A 104 -1.06 -14.55 -10.28
CA LEU A 104 -1.58 -13.85 -11.43
C LEU A 104 -1.37 -14.73 -12.65
N SER A 105 -2.48 -15.05 -13.31
CA SER A 105 -2.46 -15.95 -14.46
C SER A 105 -1.91 -15.25 -15.68
N GLN A 106 -1.22 -16.00 -16.55
CA GLN A 106 -0.81 -15.51 -17.85
C GLN A 106 -1.98 -15.22 -18.80
N LEU A 107 -3.19 -15.59 -18.42
CA LEU A 107 -4.38 -15.20 -19.15
C LEU A 107 -4.62 -13.69 -19.16
N TRP A 108 -3.90 -12.98 -18.30
CA TRP A 108 -3.95 -11.52 -18.22
C TRP A 108 -2.97 -10.84 -19.20
N ALA A 109 -2.07 -11.59 -19.76
CA ALA A 109 -1.07 -11.08 -20.68
C ALA A 109 -1.65 -10.82 -22.06
#